data_860cfcf57b4850e7dc1abd8334f860b6
#
_entry.id   860cfcf57b4850e7dc1abd8334f860b6
#
_cell.length_a   1.000
_cell.length_b   1.000
_cell.length_c   1.000
_cell.angle_alpha   90.00
_cell.angle_beta   90.00
_cell.angle_gamma   90.00
#
_symmetry.space_group_name_H-M   'P 1'
#
loop_
_entity.id
_entity.type
_entity.pdbx_description
1 polymer ?
#
loop_
_entity_poly.entity_id
_entity_poly.type
_entity_poly.pdbx_seq_one_letter_code
_entity_poly.pdbx_strand_id
1 'polypeptide(L)'
;MLTDGFSPQLVKDGTTERALKMVLEGTRFRIRILTKNSTVGSPKWVRFFADHADRFVVGLSTGTLDDAWAKEVELNTSSPTGRLRALHHLQDAGVPTYGMLCPIFPDVLAGDGLERLIEAVNPGQCEHVWAEPYNDRVNWQHVQAGYAPGSPGHASLSEVFGQGRHERWSDYAAALYERLRHQAEAGGWLGKLRYLLYEHEVAEEHAPRFNDLAGVWLQSSPDPDGRSRNPAIAALQ
;
A
#
# COMPACT_ATOMS: atom_id res chain seq x y z
N MET A 1 -13.87 14.02 3.88
CA MET A 1 -12.73 13.34 4.54
C MET A 1 -12.99 11.84 4.46
N LEU A 2 -12.11 11.09 3.84
CA LEU A 2 -12.17 9.63 3.87
C LEU A 2 -11.58 9.15 5.19
N THR A 3 -12.28 8.29 5.91
CA THR A 3 -11.80 7.71 7.16
C THR A 3 -11.60 6.20 6.98
N ASP A 4 -10.67 5.61 7.74
CA ASP A 4 -10.46 4.16 7.76
C ASP A 4 -11.73 3.49 8.30
N GLY A 5 -12.31 2.56 7.52
CA GLY A 5 -13.51 1.80 7.93
C GLY A 5 -13.31 0.95 9.19
N PHE A 6 -12.05 0.70 9.56
CA PHE A 6 -11.66 0.07 10.83
C PHE A 6 -11.13 1.07 11.85
N SER A 7 -11.48 2.36 11.73
CA SER A 7 -11.13 3.31 12.79
C SER A 7 -11.66 2.85 14.15
N PRO A 8 -10.94 3.13 15.26
CA PRO A 8 -11.34 2.67 16.60
C PRO A 8 -12.78 3.05 16.96
N GLN A 9 -13.23 4.22 16.54
CA GLN A 9 -14.59 4.69 16.80
C GLN A 9 -15.64 3.83 16.09
N LEU A 10 -15.48 3.60 14.76
CA LEU A 10 -16.43 2.83 13.96
C LEU A 10 -16.49 1.34 14.37
N VAL A 11 -15.35 0.80 14.81
CA VAL A 11 -15.29 -0.57 15.35
C VAL A 11 -15.98 -0.65 16.70
N LYS A 12 -15.74 0.32 17.60
CA LYS A 12 -16.31 0.35 18.95
C LYS A 12 -17.84 0.51 18.95
N ASP A 13 -18.37 1.36 18.10
CA ASP A 13 -19.84 1.57 18.02
C ASP A 13 -20.57 0.53 17.14
N GLY A 14 -19.81 -0.42 16.56
CA GLY A 14 -20.34 -1.51 15.74
C GLY A 14 -20.72 -1.11 14.32
N THR A 15 -20.42 0.12 13.87
CA THR A 15 -20.75 0.59 12.52
C THR A 15 -20.03 -0.23 11.45
N THR A 16 -18.74 -0.52 11.65
CA THR A 16 -17.96 -1.36 10.73
C THR A 16 -18.62 -2.73 10.55
N GLU A 17 -18.98 -3.40 11.63
CA GLU A 17 -19.58 -4.73 11.58
C GLU A 17 -20.94 -4.71 10.88
N ARG A 18 -21.79 -3.74 11.21
CA ARG A 18 -23.11 -3.59 10.56
C ARG A 18 -22.98 -3.36 9.06
N ALA A 19 -22.06 -2.48 8.66
CA ALA A 19 -21.82 -2.20 7.24
C ALA A 19 -21.36 -3.45 6.48
N LEU A 20 -20.41 -4.21 7.04
CA LEU A 20 -19.94 -5.45 6.41
C LEU A 20 -21.06 -6.51 6.30
N LYS A 21 -21.87 -6.70 7.34
CA LYS A 21 -23.02 -7.60 7.29
C LYS A 21 -24.03 -7.20 6.24
N MET A 22 -24.36 -5.91 6.13
CA MET A 22 -25.27 -5.41 5.07
C MET A 22 -24.75 -5.73 3.66
N VAL A 23 -23.44 -5.56 3.40
CA VAL A 23 -22.85 -5.90 2.10
C VAL A 23 -22.87 -7.41 1.86
N LEU A 24 -22.56 -8.22 2.87
CA LEU A 24 -22.63 -9.69 2.78
C LEU A 24 -24.02 -10.21 2.46
N GLU A 25 -25.06 -9.68 3.13
CA GLU A 25 -26.45 -10.07 2.98
C GLU A 25 -27.05 -9.55 1.68
N GLY A 26 -26.76 -8.30 1.33
CA GLY A 26 -27.38 -7.60 0.21
C GLY A 26 -26.70 -7.80 -1.15
N THR A 27 -25.50 -8.38 -1.19
CA THR A 27 -24.70 -8.49 -2.43
C THR A 27 -23.92 -9.79 -2.52
N ARG A 28 -23.37 -10.05 -3.71
CA ARG A 28 -22.38 -11.11 -3.93
C ARG A 28 -20.96 -10.56 -4.13
N PHE A 29 -20.72 -9.29 -3.86
CA PHE A 29 -19.42 -8.68 -4.03
C PHE A 29 -18.37 -9.34 -3.14
N ARG A 30 -17.17 -9.52 -3.66
CA ARG A 30 -15.99 -9.78 -2.87
C ARG A 30 -15.52 -8.46 -2.24
N ILE A 31 -15.35 -8.45 -0.94
CA ILE A 31 -15.04 -7.25 -0.16
C ILE A 31 -13.53 -7.18 0.06
N ARG A 32 -12.93 -6.09 -0.40
CA ARG A 32 -11.53 -5.79 -0.14
C ARG A 32 -11.43 -4.83 1.04
N ILE A 33 -10.72 -5.25 2.09
CA ILE A 33 -10.42 -4.43 3.26
C ILE A 33 -8.99 -3.94 3.16
N LEU A 34 -8.79 -2.62 3.29
CA LEU A 34 -7.50 -1.99 3.48
C LEU A 34 -7.56 -1.10 4.72
N THR A 35 -6.63 -1.30 5.65
CA THR A 35 -6.60 -0.55 6.90
C THR A 35 -5.18 -0.40 7.45
N LYS A 36 -4.96 0.60 8.30
CA LYS A 36 -3.78 0.72 9.18
C LYS A 36 -4.10 0.31 10.63
N ASN A 37 -5.29 -0.27 10.89
CA ASN A 37 -5.69 -0.67 12.23
C ASN A 37 -5.50 -2.17 12.45
N SER A 38 -4.62 -2.54 13.37
CA SER A 38 -4.32 -3.93 13.73
C SER A 38 -5.49 -4.69 14.39
N THR A 39 -6.59 -4.01 14.72
CA THR A 39 -7.80 -4.64 15.28
C THR A 39 -8.37 -5.72 14.37
N VAL A 40 -8.16 -5.64 13.04
CA VAL A 40 -8.58 -6.69 12.09
C VAL A 40 -7.97 -8.07 12.39
N GLY A 41 -6.80 -8.11 13.05
CA GLY A 41 -6.13 -9.34 13.51
C GLY A 41 -6.58 -9.82 14.90
N SER A 42 -7.59 -9.20 15.52
CA SER A 42 -8.14 -9.70 16.79
C SER A 42 -8.96 -10.98 16.60
N PRO A 43 -9.07 -11.85 17.62
CA PRO A 43 -9.76 -13.13 17.50
C PRO A 43 -11.19 -13.02 16.95
N LYS A 44 -11.92 -11.93 17.30
CA LYS A 44 -13.26 -11.65 16.78
C LYS A 44 -13.25 -11.45 15.27
N TRP A 45 -12.36 -10.60 14.78
CA TRP A 45 -12.33 -10.23 13.36
C TRP A 45 -11.71 -11.33 12.50
N VAL A 46 -10.67 -11.99 13.01
CA VAL A 46 -10.09 -13.16 12.32
C VAL A 46 -11.16 -14.23 12.09
N ARG A 47 -11.94 -14.58 13.11
CA ARG A 47 -13.06 -15.53 12.96
C ARG A 47 -14.10 -15.03 11.97
N PHE A 48 -14.52 -13.76 12.07
CA PHE A 48 -15.49 -13.17 11.15
C PHE A 48 -15.06 -13.26 9.69
N PHE A 49 -13.79 -12.98 9.39
CA PHE A 49 -13.27 -13.09 8.03
C PHE A 49 -13.06 -14.54 7.60
N ALA A 50 -12.63 -15.43 8.48
CA ALA A 50 -12.48 -16.86 8.18
C ALA A 50 -13.83 -17.53 7.87
N ASP A 51 -14.87 -17.19 8.62
CA ASP A 51 -16.23 -17.70 8.37
C ASP A 51 -16.81 -17.25 7.00
N HIS A 52 -16.20 -16.25 6.37
CA HIS A 52 -16.60 -15.68 5.07
C HIS A 52 -15.40 -15.53 4.12
N ALA A 53 -14.46 -16.46 4.16
CA ALA A 53 -13.18 -16.34 3.45
C ALA A 53 -13.32 -16.19 1.92
N ASP A 54 -14.39 -16.75 1.33
CA ASP A 54 -14.72 -16.60 -0.09
C ASP A 54 -15.15 -15.17 -0.47
N ARG A 55 -15.56 -14.38 0.51
CA ARG A 55 -16.13 -13.03 0.34
C ARG A 55 -15.15 -11.92 0.71
N PHE A 56 -14.05 -12.22 1.40
CA PHE A 56 -13.10 -11.22 1.85
C PHE A 56 -11.71 -11.41 1.29
N VAL A 57 -11.00 -10.29 1.14
CA VAL A 57 -9.55 -10.24 1.09
C VAL A 57 -9.08 -9.06 1.95
N VAL A 58 -8.18 -9.30 2.90
CA VAL A 58 -7.78 -8.32 3.90
C VAL A 58 -6.32 -7.94 3.74
N GLY A 59 -6.02 -6.64 3.73
CA GLY A 59 -4.66 -6.11 3.68
C GLY A 59 -4.44 -5.02 4.72
N LEU A 60 -3.21 -4.96 5.21
CA LEU A 60 -2.76 -3.90 6.10
C LEU A 60 -1.65 -3.08 5.43
N SER A 61 -1.87 -1.77 5.38
CA SER A 61 -0.91 -0.83 4.79
C SER A 61 0.31 -0.69 5.70
N THR A 62 1.50 -1.04 5.18
CA THR A 62 2.76 -1.00 5.92
C THR A 62 3.86 -0.54 4.97
N GLY A 63 4.39 0.67 5.17
CA GLY A 63 5.43 1.27 4.32
C GLY A 63 6.81 1.35 5.00
N THR A 64 6.88 0.96 6.27
CA THR A 64 8.11 0.97 7.08
C THR A 64 8.05 -0.15 8.12
N LEU A 65 9.20 -0.56 8.63
CA LEU A 65 9.33 -1.47 9.78
C LEU A 65 9.71 -0.71 11.07
N ASP A 66 9.88 0.60 11.00
CA ASP A 66 10.25 1.43 12.15
C ASP A 66 9.02 1.93 12.90
N ASP A 67 8.72 1.28 14.04
CA ASP A 67 7.60 1.65 14.90
C ASP A 67 7.78 3.04 15.53
N ALA A 68 9.03 3.45 15.82
CA ALA A 68 9.31 4.73 16.44
C ALA A 68 9.08 5.87 15.45
N TRP A 69 9.60 5.76 14.23
CA TRP A 69 9.36 6.71 13.17
C TRP A 69 7.87 6.79 12.79
N ALA A 70 7.20 5.64 12.65
CA ALA A 70 5.79 5.59 12.28
C ALA A 70 4.90 6.29 13.33
N LYS A 71 5.26 6.23 14.62
CA LYS A 71 4.54 6.91 15.68
C LYS A 71 4.56 8.43 15.54
N GLU A 72 5.67 8.99 15.03
CA GLU A 72 5.82 10.42 14.81
C GLU A 72 5.12 10.91 13.53
N VAL A 73 5.08 10.08 12.49
CA VAL A 73 4.61 10.47 11.15
C VAL A 73 3.20 9.98 10.86
N GLU A 74 2.84 8.77 11.29
CA GLU A 74 1.53 8.15 11.02
C GLU A 74 0.62 8.22 12.26
N LEU A 75 0.20 9.42 12.62
CA LEU A 75 -0.60 9.66 13.83
C LEU A 75 -1.91 8.85 13.86
N ASN A 76 -2.26 8.36 15.04
CA ASN A 76 -3.51 7.62 15.30
C ASN A 76 -3.67 6.31 14.51
N THR A 77 -2.58 5.68 14.09
CA THR A 77 -2.57 4.37 13.45
C THR A 77 -1.95 3.31 14.37
N SER A 78 -2.16 2.03 14.06
CA SER A 78 -1.41 0.96 14.72
C SER A 78 0.05 0.98 14.24
N SER A 79 0.97 0.54 15.11
CA SER A 79 2.39 0.42 14.73
C SER A 79 2.59 -0.58 13.59
N PRO A 80 3.63 -0.41 12.74
CA PRO A 80 4.02 -1.40 11.74
C PRO A 80 4.09 -2.82 12.26
N THR A 81 4.76 -3.05 13.39
CA THR A 81 4.81 -4.37 14.06
C THR A 81 3.42 -4.90 14.39
N GLY A 82 2.52 -4.04 14.88
CA GLY A 82 1.14 -4.43 15.18
C GLY A 82 0.34 -4.81 13.93
N ARG A 83 0.54 -4.08 12.83
CA ARG A 83 -0.11 -4.36 11.52
C ARG A 83 0.36 -5.69 10.95
N LEU A 84 1.67 -5.94 10.95
CA LEU A 84 2.25 -7.19 10.46
C LEU A 84 1.80 -8.40 11.28
N ARG A 85 1.77 -8.28 12.62
CA ARG A 85 1.21 -9.33 13.48
C ARG A 85 -0.25 -9.62 13.13
N ALA A 86 -1.06 -8.58 12.91
CA ALA A 86 -2.46 -8.76 12.51
C ALA A 86 -2.58 -9.45 11.14
N LEU A 87 -1.72 -9.10 10.16
CA LEU A 87 -1.66 -9.75 8.87
C LEU A 87 -1.33 -11.25 9.01
N HIS A 88 -0.34 -11.60 9.82
CA HIS A 88 0.04 -12.99 10.05
C HIS A 88 -1.08 -13.78 10.74
N HIS A 89 -1.76 -13.21 11.74
CA HIS A 89 -2.92 -13.89 12.35
C HIS A 89 -4.03 -14.21 11.34
N LEU A 90 -4.26 -13.34 10.36
CA LEU A 90 -5.22 -13.58 9.27
C LEU A 90 -4.72 -14.70 8.35
N GLN A 91 -3.45 -14.67 7.96
CA GLN A 91 -2.81 -15.68 7.12
C GLN A 91 -2.85 -17.06 7.79
N ASP A 92 -2.47 -17.15 9.07
CA ASP A 92 -2.49 -18.39 9.85
C ASP A 92 -3.90 -18.99 9.98
N ALA A 93 -4.92 -18.14 9.96
CA ALA A 93 -6.32 -18.56 9.97
C ALA A 93 -6.90 -18.89 8.57
N GLY A 94 -6.09 -18.84 7.52
CA GLY A 94 -6.53 -19.11 6.15
C GLY A 94 -7.41 -18.03 5.53
N VAL A 95 -7.44 -16.83 6.12
CA VAL A 95 -8.15 -15.68 5.52
C VAL A 95 -7.36 -15.20 4.30
N PRO A 96 -8.00 -15.02 3.13
CA PRO A 96 -7.34 -14.42 1.99
C PRO A 96 -6.77 -13.03 2.33
N THR A 97 -5.47 -12.84 2.06
CA THR A 97 -4.79 -11.58 2.38
C THR A 97 -4.07 -11.02 1.17
N TYR A 98 -3.71 -9.75 1.25
CA TYR A 98 -2.76 -9.12 0.34
C TYR A 98 -1.78 -8.23 1.10
N GLY A 99 -0.53 -8.21 0.65
CA GLY A 99 0.46 -7.25 1.12
C GLY A 99 0.14 -5.85 0.55
N MET A 100 0.25 -4.81 1.37
CA MET A 100 0.13 -3.42 0.93
C MET A 100 1.32 -2.62 1.42
N LEU A 101 2.38 -2.59 0.59
CA LEU A 101 3.59 -1.82 0.82
C LEU A 101 3.31 -0.36 0.41
N CYS A 102 2.73 0.42 1.33
CA CYS A 102 2.24 1.76 1.02
C CYS A 102 2.19 2.67 2.26
N PRO A 103 2.72 3.90 2.11
CA PRO A 103 3.63 4.31 1.06
C PRO A 103 5.04 3.76 1.30
N ILE A 104 5.77 3.45 0.24
CA ILE A 104 7.20 3.13 0.34
C ILE A 104 7.98 4.44 0.25
N PHE A 105 8.86 4.70 1.19
CA PHE A 105 9.65 5.93 1.21
C PHE A 105 11.00 5.75 0.49
N PRO A 106 11.62 6.84 -0.05
CA PRO A 106 12.84 6.71 -0.84
C PRO A 106 14.03 6.08 -0.13
N ASP A 107 14.09 6.18 1.21
CA ASP A 107 15.18 5.64 2.02
C ASP A 107 15.29 4.11 2.01
N VAL A 108 14.20 3.41 1.68
CA VAL A 108 14.25 1.94 1.55
C VAL A 108 15.13 1.46 0.40
N LEU A 109 15.47 2.35 -0.55
CA LEU A 109 16.44 2.04 -1.62
C LEU A 109 17.88 2.00 -1.11
N ALA A 110 18.14 2.52 0.08
CA ALA A 110 19.43 2.38 0.75
C ALA A 110 19.43 1.12 1.63
N GLY A 111 20.35 0.18 1.37
CA GLY A 111 20.44 -1.05 2.16
C GLY A 111 19.39 -2.12 1.82
N ASP A 112 18.94 -2.89 2.83
CA ASP A 112 18.02 -4.05 2.71
C ASP A 112 16.59 -3.77 3.19
N GLY A 113 16.25 -2.49 3.37
CA GLY A 113 14.96 -2.09 3.95
C GLY A 113 13.76 -2.60 3.16
N LEU A 114 13.83 -2.58 1.83
CA LEU A 114 12.77 -3.05 0.95
C LEU A 114 12.59 -4.57 1.05
N GLU A 115 13.68 -5.32 1.04
CA GLU A 115 13.68 -6.78 1.13
C GLU A 115 13.05 -7.25 2.44
N ARG A 116 13.44 -6.64 3.54
CA ARG A 116 12.88 -6.93 4.86
C ARG A 116 11.39 -6.60 4.94
N LEU A 117 10.96 -5.49 4.30
CA LEU A 117 9.55 -5.11 4.24
C LEU A 117 8.74 -6.10 3.40
N ILE A 118 9.28 -6.57 2.28
CA ILE A 118 8.69 -7.61 1.43
C ILE A 118 8.56 -8.92 2.21
N GLU A 119 9.64 -9.38 2.86
CA GLU A 119 9.64 -10.60 3.66
C GLU A 119 8.58 -10.53 4.76
N ALA A 120 8.46 -9.39 5.44
CA ALA A 120 7.53 -9.18 6.53
C ALA A 120 6.05 -9.33 6.15
N VAL A 121 5.66 -9.04 4.91
CA VAL A 121 4.27 -9.24 4.45
C VAL A 121 3.99 -10.66 3.95
N ASN A 122 5.03 -11.50 3.85
CA ASN A 122 4.93 -12.89 3.43
C ASN A 122 4.21 -13.08 2.07
N PRO A 123 4.84 -12.73 0.93
CA PRO A 123 4.21 -12.77 -0.40
C PRO A 123 3.67 -14.16 -0.78
N GLY A 124 4.26 -15.22 -0.24
CA GLY A 124 3.81 -16.59 -0.46
C GLY A 124 2.36 -16.80 -0.03
N GLN A 125 1.95 -16.19 1.07
CA GLN A 125 0.62 -16.27 1.67
C GLN A 125 -0.35 -15.19 1.16
N CYS A 126 0.11 -14.26 0.35
CA CYS A 126 -0.73 -13.20 -0.22
C CYS A 126 -1.31 -13.60 -1.57
N GLU A 127 -2.53 -13.15 -1.89
CA GLU A 127 -3.07 -13.22 -3.25
C GLU A 127 -2.35 -12.25 -4.17
N HIS A 128 -2.08 -11.04 -3.67
CA HIS A 128 -1.34 -10.00 -4.36
C HIS A 128 -0.43 -9.26 -3.38
N VAL A 129 0.61 -8.65 -3.90
CA VAL A 129 1.45 -7.69 -3.18
C VAL A 129 1.37 -6.37 -3.93
N TRP A 130 0.68 -5.42 -3.32
CA TRP A 130 0.58 -4.06 -3.83
C TRP A 130 1.72 -3.22 -3.27
N ALA A 131 2.28 -2.39 -4.12
CA ALA A 131 3.30 -1.44 -3.73
C ALA A 131 3.01 -0.08 -4.36
N GLU A 132 3.24 0.98 -3.60
CA GLU A 132 3.03 2.36 -4.04
C GLU A 132 4.19 3.21 -3.55
N PRO A 133 4.93 3.88 -4.45
CA PRO A 133 5.94 4.83 -4.04
C PRO A 133 5.30 5.98 -3.26
N TYR A 134 6.02 6.51 -2.27
CA TYR A 134 5.53 7.67 -1.55
C TYR A 134 5.28 8.81 -2.53
N ASN A 135 4.03 9.28 -2.56
CA ASN A 135 3.60 10.39 -3.37
C ASN A 135 3.30 11.58 -2.44
N ASP A 136 4.04 12.67 -2.62
CA ASP A 136 3.84 13.87 -1.82
C ASP A 136 2.57 14.62 -2.24
N ARG A 137 1.64 14.69 -1.31
CA ARG A 137 0.46 15.56 -1.39
C ARG A 137 0.64 16.82 -0.57
N VAL A 138 1.80 17.51 -0.73
CA VAL A 138 2.16 18.76 -0.04
C VAL A 138 2.51 18.54 1.46
N ASN A 139 2.99 17.37 1.84
CA ASN A 139 3.33 17.06 3.24
C ASN A 139 4.71 16.42 3.45
N TRP A 140 5.57 16.39 2.43
CA TRP A 140 6.86 15.73 2.51
C TRP A 140 7.80 16.32 3.58
N GLN A 141 7.73 17.65 3.82
CA GLN A 141 8.51 18.29 4.88
C GLN A 141 8.08 17.81 6.26
N HIS A 142 6.78 17.54 6.46
CA HIS A 142 6.28 16.98 7.71
C HIS A 142 6.79 15.54 7.90
N VAL A 143 6.76 14.74 6.84
CA VAL A 143 7.32 13.38 6.85
C VAL A 143 8.83 13.41 7.11
N GLN A 144 9.55 14.33 6.46
CA GLN A 144 10.98 14.52 6.64
C GLN A 144 11.35 14.89 8.08
N ALA A 145 10.54 15.72 8.74
CA ALA A 145 10.75 16.11 10.14
C ALA A 145 10.67 14.92 11.12
N GLY A 146 10.10 13.79 10.73
CA GLY A 146 10.14 12.55 11.49
C GLY A 146 11.49 11.82 11.44
N TYR A 147 12.38 12.21 10.54
CA TYR A 147 13.75 11.69 10.46
C TYR A 147 14.74 12.59 11.21
N ALA A 148 15.78 12.00 11.77
CA ALA A 148 16.88 12.78 12.34
C ALA A 148 17.54 13.64 11.23
N PRO A 149 17.81 14.94 11.48
CA PRO A 149 18.47 15.80 10.50
C PRO A 149 19.78 15.19 9.99
N GLY A 150 19.95 15.16 8.67
CA GLY A 150 21.13 14.60 8.01
C GLY A 150 21.17 13.06 7.93
N SER A 151 20.14 12.35 8.45
CA SER A 151 20.03 10.91 8.25
C SER A 151 19.73 10.55 6.79
N PRO A 152 19.96 9.30 6.35
CA PRO A 152 19.63 8.87 4.99
C PRO A 152 18.17 9.15 4.60
N GLY A 153 17.21 8.91 5.49
CA GLY A 153 15.79 9.16 5.23
C GLY A 153 15.50 10.66 5.07
N HIS A 154 16.11 11.51 5.92
CA HIS A 154 15.99 12.96 5.79
C HIS A 154 16.56 13.46 4.45
N ALA A 155 17.74 12.97 4.06
CA ALA A 155 18.43 13.37 2.83
C ALA A 155 17.65 12.90 1.58
N SER A 156 17.19 11.65 1.55
CA SER A 156 16.48 11.08 0.39
C SER A 156 15.16 11.79 0.08
N LEU A 157 14.43 12.22 1.10
CA LEU A 157 13.22 13.02 0.91
C LEU A 157 13.52 14.40 0.30
N SER A 158 14.60 15.07 0.75
CA SER A 158 15.04 16.32 0.14
C SER A 158 15.47 16.14 -1.32
N GLU A 159 16.14 15.04 -1.61
CA GLU A 159 16.58 14.71 -2.95
C GLU A 159 15.40 14.48 -3.90
N VAL A 160 14.43 13.68 -3.50
CA VAL A 160 13.28 13.31 -4.35
C VAL A 160 12.27 14.46 -4.47
N PHE A 161 11.94 15.15 -3.36
CA PHE A 161 10.84 16.12 -3.33
C PHE A 161 11.28 17.59 -3.31
N GLY A 162 12.58 17.86 -3.35
CA GLY A 162 13.14 19.20 -3.48
C GLY A 162 13.01 19.77 -4.89
N GLN A 163 14.06 20.48 -5.35
CA GLN A 163 14.10 21.02 -6.72
C GLN A 163 14.17 19.89 -7.77
N GLY A 164 13.46 20.04 -8.90
CA GLY A 164 13.41 19.03 -9.95
C GLY A 164 12.56 17.80 -9.55
N ARG A 165 11.57 18.01 -8.73
CA ARG A 165 10.72 16.99 -8.09
C ARG A 165 10.15 15.95 -9.06
N HIS A 166 9.67 16.39 -10.23
CA HIS A 166 8.93 15.52 -11.14
C HIS A 166 9.81 14.41 -11.71
N GLU A 167 10.97 14.79 -12.24
CA GLU A 167 11.94 13.83 -12.78
C GLU A 167 12.51 12.93 -11.68
N ARG A 168 12.91 13.51 -10.54
CA ARG A 168 13.48 12.77 -9.42
C ARG A 168 12.51 11.78 -8.78
N TRP A 169 11.25 12.17 -8.66
CA TRP A 169 10.23 11.24 -8.20
C TRP A 169 10.04 10.09 -9.19
N SER A 170 10.02 10.40 -10.48
CA SER A 170 9.87 9.40 -11.52
C SER A 170 11.07 8.43 -11.57
N ASP A 171 12.29 8.93 -11.38
CA ASP A 171 13.51 8.11 -11.22
C ASP A 171 13.39 7.19 -10.00
N TYR A 172 13.00 7.74 -8.86
CA TYR A 172 12.79 6.97 -7.63
C TYR A 172 11.72 5.89 -7.83
N ALA A 173 10.59 6.22 -8.45
CA ALA A 173 9.53 5.26 -8.73
C ALA A 173 10.00 4.13 -9.66
N ALA A 174 10.82 4.46 -10.67
CA ALA A 174 11.41 3.47 -11.58
C ALA A 174 12.41 2.54 -10.86
N ALA A 175 13.32 3.11 -10.09
CA ALA A 175 14.30 2.33 -9.33
C ALA A 175 13.63 1.40 -8.29
N LEU A 176 12.57 1.88 -7.63
CA LEU A 176 11.77 1.09 -6.70
C LEU A 176 11.08 -0.08 -7.41
N TYR A 177 10.47 0.17 -8.57
CA TYR A 177 9.85 -0.89 -9.34
C TYR A 177 10.86 -1.97 -9.78
N GLU A 178 12.01 -1.57 -10.32
CA GLU A 178 13.05 -2.51 -10.75
C GLU A 178 13.49 -3.42 -9.61
N ARG A 179 13.66 -2.87 -8.42
CA ARG A 179 14.05 -3.63 -7.25
C ARG A 179 12.94 -4.57 -6.75
N LEU A 180 11.68 -4.08 -6.71
CA LEU A 180 10.50 -4.91 -6.39
C LEU A 180 10.35 -6.06 -7.38
N ARG A 181 10.49 -5.79 -8.67
CA ARG A 181 10.41 -6.80 -9.72
C ARG A 181 11.48 -7.86 -9.55
N HIS A 182 12.72 -7.46 -9.31
CA HIS A 182 13.83 -8.40 -9.08
C HIS A 182 13.54 -9.32 -7.90
N GLN A 183 13.04 -8.78 -6.78
CA GLN A 183 12.65 -9.58 -5.62
C GLN A 183 11.46 -10.50 -5.91
N ALA A 184 10.50 -10.03 -6.69
CA ALA A 184 9.32 -10.81 -7.08
C ALA A 184 9.67 -11.97 -8.02
N GLU A 185 10.61 -11.76 -8.96
CA GLU A 185 11.14 -12.79 -9.84
C GLU A 185 11.91 -13.85 -9.04
N ALA A 186 12.87 -13.41 -8.20
CA ALA A 186 13.66 -14.30 -7.36
C ALA A 186 12.81 -15.11 -6.37
N GLY A 187 11.77 -14.51 -5.82
CA GLY A 187 10.85 -15.14 -4.87
C GLY A 187 9.68 -15.90 -5.51
N GLY A 188 9.57 -15.91 -6.85
CA GLY A 188 8.51 -16.65 -7.57
C GLY A 188 7.10 -16.06 -7.43
N TRP A 189 6.98 -14.77 -7.06
CA TRP A 189 5.70 -14.12 -6.86
C TRP A 189 5.42 -12.94 -7.83
N LEU A 190 6.15 -12.84 -8.94
CA LEU A 190 5.98 -11.76 -9.93
C LEU A 190 4.53 -11.64 -10.42
N GLY A 191 3.83 -12.75 -10.64
CA GLY A 191 2.41 -12.74 -11.03
C GLY A 191 1.47 -12.12 -9.99
N LYS A 192 1.92 -11.98 -8.73
CA LYS A 192 1.18 -11.35 -7.64
C LYS A 192 1.51 -9.87 -7.46
N LEU A 193 2.61 -9.36 -8.06
CA LEU A 193 3.02 -7.97 -7.93
C LEU A 193 1.98 -7.04 -8.57
N ARG A 194 1.67 -5.96 -7.87
CA ARG A 194 0.82 -4.84 -8.33
C ARG A 194 1.48 -3.54 -7.91
N TYR A 195 2.06 -2.84 -8.86
CA TYR A 195 2.76 -1.58 -8.63
C TYR A 195 1.89 -0.42 -9.08
N LEU A 196 1.40 0.38 -8.14
CA LEU A 196 0.48 1.48 -8.39
C LEU A 196 1.25 2.78 -8.63
N LEU A 197 0.99 3.40 -9.77
CA LEU A 197 1.53 4.70 -10.16
C LEU A 197 0.40 5.64 -10.57
N TYR A 198 0.66 6.95 -10.42
CA TYR A 198 -0.21 8.00 -10.92
C TYR A 198 0.41 8.57 -12.20
N GLU A 199 -0.30 8.44 -13.32
CA GLU A 199 0.21 8.80 -14.65
C GLU A 199 0.75 10.24 -14.71
N HIS A 200 0.04 11.17 -14.08
CA HIS A 200 0.43 12.59 -14.05
C HIS A 200 1.68 12.90 -13.21
N GLU A 201 2.13 11.97 -12.38
CA GLU A 201 3.34 12.10 -11.58
C GLU A 201 4.56 11.46 -12.29
N VAL A 202 4.35 10.70 -13.35
CA VAL A 202 5.41 10.08 -14.13
C VAL A 202 5.92 11.06 -15.17
N ALA A 203 7.23 11.29 -15.23
CA ALA A 203 7.85 12.15 -16.23
C ALA A 203 7.64 11.56 -17.65
N GLU A 204 7.44 12.43 -18.65
CA GLU A 204 7.15 12.02 -20.04
C GLU A 204 8.19 11.04 -20.59
N GLU A 205 9.46 11.23 -20.26
CA GLU A 205 10.56 10.37 -20.67
C GLU A 205 10.50 8.95 -20.05
N HIS A 206 9.87 8.81 -18.88
CA HIS A 206 9.72 7.54 -18.18
C HIS A 206 8.39 6.85 -18.49
N ALA A 207 7.37 7.56 -18.96
CA ALA A 207 6.04 7.01 -19.21
C ALA A 207 6.06 5.73 -20.09
N PRO A 208 6.85 5.65 -21.18
CA PRO A 208 6.93 4.42 -21.99
C PRO A 208 7.48 3.21 -21.23
N ARG A 209 8.34 3.44 -20.21
CA ARG A 209 8.92 2.34 -19.41
C ARG A 209 7.89 1.61 -18.57
N PHE A 210 6.81 2.27 -18.19
CA PHE A 210 5.79 1.70 -17.30
C PHE A 210 4.62 1.05 -18.04
N ASN A 211 4.43 1.33 -19.34
CA ASN A 211 3.27 0.87 -20.08
C ASN A 211 3.22 -0.66 -20.27
N ASP A 212 4.38 -1.30 -20.43
CA ASP A 212 4.49 -2.74 -20.73
C ASP A 212 5.15 -3.55 -19.61
N LEU A 213 5.22 -3.00 -18.40
CA LEU A 213 5.89 -3.66 -17.30
C LEU A 213 4.93 -4.56 -16.51
N ALA A 214 5.40 -5.76 -16.18
CA ALA A 214 4.63 -6.74 -15.42
C ALA A 214 4.13 -6.17 -14.08
N GLY A 215 2.83 -6.24 -13.85
CA GLY A 215 2.21 -5.82 -12.59
C GLY A 215 2.12 -4.31 -12.37
N VAL A 216 2.51 -3.47 -13.34
CA VAL A 216 2.34 -2.01 -13.24
C VAL A 216 0.88 -1.62 -13.52
N TRP A 217 0.34 -0.78 -12.65
CA TRP A 217 -1.00 -0.22 -12.76
C TRP A 217 -0.90 1.30 -12.76
N LEU A 218 -1.11 1.89 -13.94
CA LEU A 218 -1.18 3.34 -14.07
C LEU A 218 -2.59 3.81 -13.75
N GLN A 219 -2.71 4.63 -12.73
CA GLN A 219 -3.94 5.34 -12.43
C GLN A 219 -3.95 6.67 -13.18
N SER A 220 -4.75 6.75 -14.23
CA SER A 220 -4.96 7.97 -14.98
C SER A 220 -5.83 8.94 -14.20
N SER A 221 -5.51 10.24 -14.28
CA SER A 221 -6.49 11.27 -13.99
C SER A 221 -7.54 11.27 -15.09
N PRO A 222 -8.84 11.34 -14.79
CA PRO A 222 -9.84 11.49 -15.81
C PRO A 222 -9.53 12.76 -16.63
N ASP A 223 -9.76 12.69 -17.96
CA ASP A 223 -9.71 13.86 -18.80
C ASP A 223 -10.81 14.89 -18.39
N PRO A 224 -10.83 16.10 -18.96
CA PRO A 224 -11.87 17.09 -18.67
C PRO A 224 -13.30 16.60 -18.88
N ASP A 225 -13.48 15.57 -19.71
CA ASP A 225 -14.78 14.94 -19.98
C ASP A 225 -15.11 13.79 -19.00
N GLY A 226 -14.27 13.56 -17.99
CA GLY A 226 -14.45 12.52 -16.95
C GLY A 226 -14.10 11.11 -17.42
N ARG A 227 -13.49 10.95 -18.61
CA ARG A 227 -13.08 9.65 -19.13
C ARG A 227 -11.68 9.30 -18.66
N SER A 228 -11.47 8.05 -18.30
CA SER A 228 -10.13 7.56 -17.96
C SER A 228 -9.26 7.51 -19.21
N ARG A 229 -8.04 8.03 -19.11
CA ARG A 229 -7.01 7.89 -20.16
C ARG A 229 -6.42 6.48 -20.22
N ASN A 230 -6.63 5.68 -19.17
CA ASN A 230 -6.18 4.28 -19.15
C ASN A 230 -7.13 3.42 -20.01
N PRO A 231 -6.64 2.81 -21.13
CA PRO A 231 -7.48 2.01 -22.01
C PRO A 231 -8.21 0.86 -21.33
N ALA A 232 -7.61 0.26 -20.30
CA ALA A 232 -8.23 -0.82 -19.54
C ALA A 232 -9.41 -0.34 -18.68
N ILE A 233 -9.38 0.91 -18.22
CA ILE A 233 -10.49 1.52 -17.45
C ILE A 233 -11.53 2.10 -18.41
N ALA A 234 -11.10 2.72 -19.51
CA ALA A 234 -12.00 3.27 -20.53
C ALA A 234 -12.88 2.19 -21.19
N ALA A 235 -12.40 0.96 -21.28
CA ALA A 235 -13.15 -0.19 -21.79
C ALA A 235 -14.24 -0.71 -20.84
N LEU A 236 -14.23 -0.26 -19.57
CA LEU A 236 -15.21 -0.65 -18.54
C LEU A 236 -16.27 0.44 -18.29
N GLN A 237 -16.12 1.62 -18.90
CA GLN A 237 -17.06 2.74 -18.87
C GLN A 237 -17.95 2.77 -20.14
#